data_b3d9b438f47573fa71dc554409c6b953
#
_entry.id   b3d9b438f47573fa71dc554409c6b953
#
_cell.length_a   1.000
_cell.length_b   1.000
_cell.length_c   1.000
_cell.angle_alpha   90.00
_cell.angle_beta   90.00
_cell.angle_gamma   90.00
#
_symmetry.space_group_name_H-M   'P 1'
#
loop_
_entity.id
_entity.type
_entity.pdbx_description
1 polymer ?
#
loop_
_entity_poly.entity_id
_entity_poly.type
_entity_poly.pdbx_seq_one_letter_code
_entity_poly.pdbx_strand_id
1 'polypeptide(L)'
;TLDEADRRVLEAMLKQAAEEKATAKKNKALAKKYYKQFFSSENADNMKLVFYSEGSGYYKYFKNLIEAILEKSDITIHYVTSDPNDAIFKKNEKQIIPYYVDENRLISLMMKLECNIVVMTTPDLEKYHIKRSKVKRNIEYIYLDHGCSSLNLTYRTGALDYFNTIFAVSREQAIEVREIEKLRGTKKKKIVEYGYGLIDTMIKDYEASGKPVNEKKTILIAPSWQYDNIMDSCLDDLVEGLYGRGYK
;
A
#
# COMPACT_ATOMS: atom_id res chain seq x y z
N THR A 1 7.24 -35.81 31.60
CA THR A 1 5.81 -35.44 31.64
C THR A 1 5.70 -33.95 31.69
N LEU A 2 5.07 -33.34 30.68
CA LEU A 2 4.79 -31.90 30.65
C LEU A 2 3.97 -31.53 31.89
N ASP A 3 4.30 -30.42 32.53
CA ASP A 3 3.49 -29.88 33.61
C ASP A 3 2.15 -29.31 33.09
N GLU A 4 1.27 -28.91 33.99
CA GLU A 4 -0.05 -28.42 33.60
C GLU A 4 0.01 -27.09 32.84
N ALA A 5 0.99 -26.24 33.13
CA ALA A 5 1.21 -24.96 32.44
C ALA A 5 1.68 -25.21 31.00
N ASP A 6 2.63 -26.12 30.82
CA ASP A 6 3.14 -26.51 29.50
C ASP A 6 2.04 -27.12 28.62
N ARG A 7 1.13 -27.93 29.23
CA ARG A 7 -0.02 -28.49 28.49
C ARG A 7 -0.95 -27.40 28.00
N ARG A 8 -1.30 -26.41 28.83
CA ARG A 8 -2.17 -25.28 28.45
C ARG A 8 -1.54 -24.46 27.32
N VAL A 9 -0.22 -24.20 27.37
CA VAL A 9 0.50 -23.50 26.31
C VAL A 9 0.43 -24.31 25.02
N LEU A 10 0.71 -25.63 25.08
CA LEU A 10 0.65 -26.49 23.90
C LEU A 10 -0.74 -26.54 23.28
N GLU A 11 -1.79 -26.68 24.11
CA GLU A 11 -3.20 -26.67 23.62
C GLU A 11 -3.55 -25.33 22.95
N ALA A 12 -3.12 -24.20 23.53
CA ALA A 12 -3.34 -22.89 22.94
C ALA A 12 -2.62 -22.75 21.57
N MET A 13 -1.36 -23.22 21.48
CA MET A 13 -0.59 -23.23 20.22
C MET A 13 -1.24 -24.12 19.15
N LEU A 14 -1.71 -25.32 19.53
CA LEU A 14 -2.40 -26.24 18.61
C LEU A 14 -3.72 -25.63 18.11
N LYS A 15 -4.48 -24.99 18.98
CA LYS A 15 -5.72 -24.29 18.62
C LYS A 15 -5.43 -23.15 17.64
N GLN A 16 -4.45 -22.31 17.95
CA GLN A 16 -4.02 -21.22 17.07
C GLN A 16 -3.61 -21.73 15.69
N ALA A 17 -2.76 -22.77 15.64
CA ALA A 17 -2.33 -23.38 14.39
C ALA A 17 -3.50 -23.94 13.56
N ALA A 18 -4.51 -24.53 14.23
CA ALA A 18 -5.71 -25.01 13.55
C ALA A 18 -6.56 -23.85 12.98
N GLU A 19 -6.71 -22.76 13.72
CA GLU A 19 -7.42 -21.54 13.27
C GLU A 19 -6.70 -20.87 12.09
N GLU A 20 -5.37 -20.76 12.16
CA GLU A 20 -4.54 -20.24 11.07
C GLU A 20 -4.68 -21.09 9.80
N LYS A 21 -4.64 -22.42 9.94
CA LYS A 21 -4.82 -23.35 8.81
C LYS A 21 -6.22 -23.25 8.19
N ALA A 22 -7.26 -23.11 9.01
CA ALA A 22 -8.63 -22.93 8.54
C ALA A 22 -8.78 -21.59 7.79
N THR A 23 -8.21 -20.51 8.33
CA THR A 23 -8.18 -19.18 7.73
C THR A 23 -7.43 -19.20 6.40
N ALA A 24 -6.25 -19.81 6.34
CA ALA A 24 -5.48 -19.96 5.10
C ALA A 24 -6.26 -20.73 4.02
N LYS A 25 -6.97 -21.81 4.39
CA LYS A 25 -7.83 -22.56 3.46
C LYS A 25 -8.97 -21.69 2.92
N LYS A 26 -9.63 -20.92 3.78
CA LYS A 26 -10.70 -19.98 3.41
C LYS A 26 -10.18 -18.91 2.45
N ASN A 27 -9.05 -18.28 2.77
CA ASN A 27 -8.43 -17.23 1.95
C ASN A 27 -8.02 -17.77 0.58
N LYS A 28 -7.46 -18.98 0.51
CA LYS A 28 -7.11 -19.64 -0.75
C LYS A 28 -8.33 -19.89 -1.65
N ALA A 29 -9.45 -20.29 -1.06
CA ALA A 29 -10.71 -20.48 -1.80
C ALA A 29 -11.27 -19.14 -2.29
N LEU A 30 -11.21 -18.09 -1.44
CA LEU A 30 -11.63 -16.74 -1.77
C LEU A 30 -10.78 -16.15 -2.91
N ALA A 31 -9.46 -16.26 -2.84
CA ALA A 31 -8.56 -15.80 -3.90
C ALA A 31 -8.83 -16.52 -5.23
N LYS A 32 -9.13 -17.83 -5.21
CA LYS A 32 -9.52 -18.56 -6.41
C LYS A 32 -10.82 -18.03 -7.03
N LYS A 33 -11.80 -17.67 -6.19
CA LYS A 33 -13.07 -17.07 -6.64
C LYS A 33 -12.82 -15.74 -7.31
N TYR A 34 -12.11 -14.81 -6.64
CA TYR A 34 -11.81 -13.49 -7.18
C TYR A 34 -10.93 -13.53 -8.43
N TYR A 35 -9.96 -14.45 -8.49
CA TYR A 35 -9.15 -14.63 -9.68
C TYR A 35 -9.99 -15.02 -10.91
N LYS A 36 -10.97 -15.92 -10.75
CA LYS A 36 -11.90 -16.27 -11.84
C LYS A 36 -12.79 -15.08 -12.24
N GLN A 37 -13.29 -14.33 -11.25
CA GLN A 37 -14.11 -13.16 -11.49
C GLN A 37 -13.33 -12.06 -12.21
N PHE A 38 -12.07 -11.82 -11.81
CA PHE A 38 -11.21 -10.82 -12.44
C PHE A 38 -11.00 -11.08 -13.93
N PHE A 39 -10.81 -12.33 -14.33
CA PHE A 39 -10.64 -12.75 -15.73
C PHE A 39 -11.94 -13.22 -16.40
N SER A 40 -13.10 -12.86 -15.87
CA SER A 40 -14.37 -13.17 -16.53
C SER A 40 -14.58 -12.30 -17.78
N SER A 41 -15.36 -12.81 -18.73
CA SER A 41 -15.74 -12.04 -19.95
C SER A 41 -16.48 -10.74 -19.64
N GLU A 42 -17.21 -10.67 -18.53
CA GLU A 42 -17.93 -9.47 -18.09
C GLU A 42 -16.98 -8.29 -17.78
N ASN A 43 -15.75 -8.60 -17.39
CA ASN A 43 -14.75 -7.58 -17.08
C ASN A 43 -13.86 -7.20 -18.26
N ALA A 44 -13.80 -8.01 -19.31
CA ALA A 44 -12.86 -7.85 -20.43
C ALA A 44 -12.97 -6.47 -21.10
N ASP A 45 -14.18 -5.97 -21.32
CA ASP A 45 -14.42 -4.68 -21.99
C ASP A 45 -14.21 -3.48 -21.08
N ASN A 46 -14.33 -3.67 -19.75
CA ASN A 46 -14.26 -2.60 -18.76
C ASN A 46 -12.92 -2.50 -18.02
N MET A 47 -12.01 -3.45 -18.25
CA MET A 47 -10.71 -3.50 -17.54
C MET A 47 -9.74 -2.47 -18.10
N LYS A 48 -10.03 -1.19 -17.92
CA LYS A 48 -9.18 -0.08 -18.36
C LYS A 48 -8.18 0.34 -17.29
N LEU A 49 -8.59 0.36 -16.04
CA LEU A 49 -7.83 0.89 -14.91
C LEU A 49 -7.80 -0.10 -13.75
N VAL A 50 -6.60 -0.50 -13.36
CA VAL A 50 -6.35 -1.40 -12.24
C VAL A 50 -5.52 -0.68 -11.19
N PHE A 51 -5.98 -0.71 -9.94
CA PHE A 51 -5.16 -0.36 -8.78
C PHE A 51 -4.69 -1.64 -8.10
N TYR A 52 -3.42 -1.69 -7.74
CA TYR A 52 -2.88 -2.77 -6.93
C TYR A 52 -2.43 -2.24 -5.57
N SER A 53 -2.94 -2.86 -4.51
CA SER A 53 -2.63 -2.57 -3.11
C SER A 53 -2.02 -3.79 -2.43
N GLU A 54 -0.93 -3.61 -1.70
CA GLU A 54 -0.31 -4.68 -0.92
C GLU A 54 -1.17 -5.09 0.29
N GLY A 55 -2.07 -4.22 0.76
CA GLY A 55 -2.94 -4.49 1.89
C GLY A 55 -3.80 -3.29 2.28
N SER A 56 -4.64 -3.48 3.29
CA SER A 56 -5.65 -2.51 3.76
C SER A 56 -5.08 -1.14 4.14
N GLY A 57 -3.83 -1.07 4.59
CA GLY A 57 -3.15 0.16 4.98
C GLY A 57 -2.82 1.11 3.82
N TYR A 58 -2.88 0.65 2.57
CA TYR A 58 -2.42 1.42 1.41
C TYR A 58 -3.53 2.23 0.73
N TYR A 59 -4.81 1.92 0.95
CA TYR A 59 -5.93 2.68 0.35
C TYR A 59 -5.82 4.19 0.59
N LYS A 60 -5.35 4.62 1.75
CA LYS A 60 -5.17 6.04 2.11
C LYS A 60 -4.31 6.83 1.13
N TYR A 61 -3.35 6.18 0.46
CA TYR A 61 -2.48 6.81 -0.53
C TYR A 61 -3.15 6.96 -1.89
N PHE A 62 -4.08 6.06 -2.22
CA PHE A 62 -4.85 6.10 -3.46
C PHE A 62 -6.11 6.97 -3.35
N LYS A 63 -6.60 7.23 -2.13
CA LYS A 63 -7.92 7.81 -1.85
C LYS A 63 -8.21 9.04 -2.71
N ASN A 64 -7.37 10.06 -2.65
CA ASN A 64 -7.61 11.32 -3.35
C ASN A 64 -7.58 11.14 -4.88
N LEU A 65 -6.74 10.26 -5.40
CA LEU A 65 -6.71 9.94 -6.82
C LEU A 65 -7.98 9.20 -7.25
N ILE A 66 -8.39 8.21 -6.48
CA ILE A 66 -9.62 7.45 -6.74
C ILE A 66 -10.83 8.39 -6.69
N GLU A 67 -10.98 9.20 -5.65
CA GLU A 67 -12.07 10.16 -5.52
C GLU A 67 -12.14 11.14 -6.71
N ALA A 68 -10.98 11.67 -7.14
CA ALA A 68 -10.93 12.56 -8.30
C ALA A 68 -11.30 11.84 -9.63
N ILE A 69 -10.97 10.55 -9.77
CA ILE A 69 -11.37 9.76 -10.95
C ILE A 69 -12.87 9.52 -10.94
N LEU A 70 -13.44 9.13 -9.80
CA LEU A 70 -14.88 8.89 -9.64
C LEU A 70 -15.71 10.14 -9.87
N GLU A 71 -15.23 11.32 -9.45
CA GLU A 71 -15.88 12.59 -9.65
C GLU A 71 -15.90 13.04 -11.13
N LYS A 72 -14.81 12.71 -11.86
CA LYS A 72 -14.57 13.29 -13.19
C LYS A 72 -14.78 12.32 -14.35
N SER A 73 -15.11 11.06 -14.06
CA SER A 73 -15.28 10.04 -15.10
C SER A 73 -16.19 8.89 -14.67
N ASP A 74 -16.70 8.17 -15.67
CA ASP A 74 -17.47 6.93 -15.48
C ASP A 74 -16.59 5.67 -15.57
N ILE A 75 -15.26 5.82 -15.38
CA ILE A 75 -14.32 4.70 -15.49
C ILE A 75 -14.52 3.74 -14.33
N THR A 76 -14.66 2.46 -14.63
CA THR A 76 -14.65 1.40 -13.62
C THR A 76 -13.22 1.16 -13.14
N ILE A 77 -13.03 1.19 -11.82
CA ILE A 77 -11.76 0.90 -11.15
C ILE A 77 -11.78 -0.55 -10.69
N HIS A 78 -10.85 -1.35 -11.18
CA HIS A 78 -10.60 -2.70 -10.69
C HIS A 78 -9.53 -2.63 -9.59
N TYR A 79 -9.96 -2.77 -8.34
CA TYR A 79 -9.07 -2.65 -7.18
C TYR A 79 -8.63 -4.03 -6.69
N VAL A 80 -7.38 -4.37 -6.92
CA VAL A 80 -6.76 -5.64 -6.50
C VAL A 80 -6.01 -5.42 -5.20
N THR A 81 -6.33 -6.21 -4.18
CA THR A 81 -5.64 -6.16 -2.87
C THR A 81 -5.11 -7.53 -2.47
N SER A 82 -3.96 -7.54 -1.78
CA SER A 82 -3.39 -8.75 -1.19
C SER A 82 -3.89 -9.03 0.25
N ASP A 83 -4.83 -8.22 0.75
CA ASP A 83 -5.46 -8.41 2.05
C ASP A 83 -6.93 -8.87 1.89
N PRO A 84 -7.31 -10.08 2.35
CA PRO A 84 -8.68 -10.56 2.26
C PRO A 84 -9.66 -9.77 3.15
N ASN A 85 -9.17 -8.99 4.10
CA ASN A 85 -9.95 -8.18 5.03
C ASN A 85 -9.90 -6.68 4.71
N ASP A 86 -9.38 -6.30 3.53
CA ASP A 86 -9.28 -4.91 3.12
C ASP A 86 -10.63 -4.21 3.22
N ALA A 87 -10.63 -3.00 3.79
CA ALA A 87 -11.82 -2.19 3.96
C ALA A 87 -12.51 -1.83 2.63
N ILE A 88 -11.82 -1.97 1.50
CA ILE A 88 -12.36 -1.76 0.17
C ILE A 88 -13.58 -2.66 -0.12
N PHE A 89 -13.61 -3.89 0.43
CA PHE A 89 -14.73 -4.82 0.28
C PHE A 89 -16.01 -4.35 0.95
N LYS A 90 -15.93 -3.40 1.88
CA LYS A 90 -17.07 -2.81 2.59
C LYS A 90 -17.53 -1.49 1.98
N LYS A 91 -16.79 -0.93 1.02
CA LYS A 91 -17.17 0.29 0.32
C LYS A 91 -18.28 -0.01 -0.67
N ASN A 92 -19.35 0.77 -0.56
CA ASN A 92 -20.52 0.64 -1.45
C ASN A 92 -20.41 1.60 -2.65
N GLU A 93 -19.28 1.52 -3.36
CA GLU A 93 -19.00 2.37 -4.52
C GLU A 93 -19.15 1.56 -5.80
N LYS A 94 -20.14 1.89 -6.62
CA LYS A 94 -20.50 1.11 -7.81
C LYS A 94 -19.40 1.05 -8.88
N GLN A 95 -18.58 2.09 -8.96
CA GLN A 95 -17.49 2.16 -9.93
C GLN A 95 -16.20 1.45 -9.46
N ILE A 96 -16.16 0.94 -8.22
CA ILE A 96 -15.01 0.19 -7.71
C ILE A 96 -15.38 -1.29 -7.58
N ILE A 97 -14.67 -2.13 -8.31
CA ILE A 97 -14.82 -3.59 -8.21
C ILE A 97 -13.58 -4.15 -7.49
N PRO A 98 -13.73 -4.58 -6.22
CA PRO A 98 -12.62 -5.10 -5.44
C PRO A 98 -12.36 -6.58 -5.70
N TYR A 99 -11.08 -6.97 -5.70
CA TYR A 99 -10.61 -8.35 -5.85
C TYR A 99 -9.51 -8.66 -4.84
N TYR A 100 -9.60 -9.81 -4.19
CA TYR A 100 -8.53 -10.35 -3.37
C TYR A 100 -7.63 -11.26 -4.20
N VAL A 101 -6.32 -11.10 -4.06
CA VAL A 101 -5.30 -11.96 -4.65
C VAL A 101 -4.35 -12.47 -3.57
N ASP A 102 -4.13 -13.79 -3.52
CA ASP A 102 -3.11 -14.40 -2.67
C ASP A 102 -1.73 -14.40 -3.36
N GLU A 103 -0.68 -14.63 -2.59
CA GLU A 103 0.71 -14.69 -3.09
C GLU A 103 0.88 -15.67 -4.26
N ASN A 104 0.20 -16.82 -4.21
CA ASN A 104 0.31 -17.87 -5.22
C ASN A 104 -0.28 -17.43 -6.57
N ARG A 105 -1.20 -16.48 -6.59
CA ARG A 105 -1.89 -16.01 -7.80
C ARG A 105 -1.42 -14.65 -8.27
N LEU A 106 -0.77 -13.88 -7.42
CA LEU A 106 -0.35 -12.51 -7.73
C LEU A 106 0.52 -12.45 -9.00
N ILE A 107 1.57 -13.28 -9.09
CA ILE A 107 2.45 -13.31 -10.27
C ILE A 107 1.65 -13.63 -11.54
N SER A 108 0.79 -14.65 -11.46
CA SER A 108 -0.02 -15.06 -12.61
C SER A 108 -1.04 -13.99 -13.00
N LEU A 109 -1.65 -13.30 -12.04
CA LEU A 109 -2.56 -12.19 -12.28
C LEU A 109 -1.83 -11.07 -13.01
N MET A 110 -0.71 -10.60 -12.46
CA MET A 110 0.07 -9.52 -13.05
C MET A 110 0.54 -9.85 -14.48
N MET A 111 1.03 -11.07 -14.72
CA MET A 111 1.48 -11.49 -16.03
C MET A 111 0.38 -11.62 -17.09
N LYS A 112 -0.88 -11.74 -16.67
CA LYS A 112 -2.05 -11.89 -17.55
C LYS A 112 -2.91 -10.64 -17.65
N LEU A 113 -2.50 -9.51 -17.04
CA LEU A 113 -3.26 -8.25 -17.11
C LEU A 113 -3.46 -7.81 -18.57
N GLU A 114 -4.69 -7.40 -18.89
CA GLU A 114 -5.06 -6.83 -20.19
C GLU A 114 -5.66 -5.42 -20.08
N CYS A 115 -5.40 -4.72 -18.96
CA CYS A 115 -5.84 -3.34 -18.73
C CYS A 115 -5.01 -2.31 -19.55
N ASN A 116 -5.41 -1.04 -19.46
CA ASN A 116 -4.66 0.06 -20.08
C ASN A 116 -3.67 0.67 -19.09
N ILE A 117 -4.08 0.81 -17.84
CA ILE A 117 -3.31 1.49 -16.78
C ILE A 117 -3.30 0.62 -15.53
N VAL A 118 -2.13 0.51 -14.91
CA VAL A 118 -1.94 -0.05 -13.56
C VAL A 118 -1.34 1.02 -12.68
N VAL A 119 -1.99 1.29 -11.54
CA VAL A 119 -1.48 2.20 -10.51
C VAL A 119 -1.11 1.38 -9.27
N MET A 120 0.07 1.58 -8.73
CA MET A 120 0.52 0.88 -7.52
C MET A 120 1.52 1.72 -6.72
N THR A 121 1.62 1.41 -5.43
CA THR A 121 2.64 1.96 -4.52
C THR A 121 3.82 1.00 -4.33
N THR A 122 3.70 -0.24 -4.81
CA THR A 122 4.73 -1.28 -4.71
C THR A 122 5.86 -1.00 -5.67
N PRO A 123 7.10 -0.81 -5.20
CA PRO A 123 8.28 -0.66 -6.06
C PRO A 123 8.73 -2.00 -6.67
N ASP A 124 9.88 -2.02 -7.30
CA ASP A 124 10.54 -3.24 -7.80
C ASP A 124 9.76 -4.03 -8.88
N LEU A 125 8.94 -3.32 -9.68
CA LEU A 125 8.30 -3.90 -10.86
C LEU A 125 9.33 -4.66 -11.71
N GLU A 126 9.01 -5.87 -12.17
CA GLU A 126 9.85 -6.82 -12.92
C GLU A 126 10.99 -7.48 -12.13
N LYS A 127 11.25 -7.08 -10.88
CA LYS A 127 12.38 -7.64 -10.13
C LYS A 127 12.02 -8.89 -9.33
N TYR A 128 10.90 -8.87 -8.62
CA TYR A 128 10.47 -10.00 -7.77
C TYR A 128 9.16 -10.61 -8.27
N HIS A 129 8.13 -10.56 -7.44
CA HIS A 129 6.82 -11.17 -7.72
C HIS A 129 5.86 -10.23 -8.47
N ILE A 130 6.13 -8.91 -8.54
CA ILE A 130 5.34 -8.00 -9.36
C ILE A 130 5.94 -7.95 -10.76
N LYS A 131 5.24 -8.54 -11.73
CA LYS A 131 5.68 -8.65 -13.13
C LYS A 131 4.81 -7.81 -14.04
N ARG A 132 5.39 -7.33 -15.14
CA ARG A 132 4.62 -6.72 -16.22
C ARG A 132 3.84 -7.80 -16.98
N SER A 133 2.74 -7.41 -17.58
CA SER A 133 1.94 -8.31 -18.42
C SER A 133 2.77 -8.92 -19.55
N LYS A 134 2.55 -10.21 -19.81
CA LYS A 134 3.11 -10.94 -20.96
C LYS A 134 2.12 -10.98 -22.14
N VAL A 135 0.84 -10.68 -21.89
CA VAL A 135 -0.22 -10.71 -22.92
C VAL A 135 -0.45 -9.35 -23.55
N LYS A 136 -0.33 -8.25 -22.78
CA LYS A 136 -0.50 -6.88 -23.28
C LYS A 136 0.72 -6.02 -22.92
N ARG A 137 1.53 -5.66 -23.92
CA ARG A 137 2.81 -4.97 -23.70
C ARG A 137 2.71 -3.46 -23.51
N ASN A 138 1.61 -2.84 -23.95
CA ASN A 138 1.40 -1.40 -23.93
C ASN A 138 0.59 -0.90 -22.72
N ILE A 139 0.66 -1.62 -21.60
CA ILE A 139 0.08 -1.16 -20.33
C ILE A 139 0.95 -0.04 -19.75
N GLU A 140 0.33 1.04 -19.35
CA GLU A 140 0.94 2.13 -18.60
C GLU A 140 1.03 1.74 -17.12
N TYR A 141 2.23 1.53 -16.60
CA TYR A 141 2.49 1.26 -15.19
C TYR A 141 2.88 2.54 -14.49
N ILE A 142 2.05 2.97 -13.55
CA ILE A 142 2.22 4.19 -12.77
C ILE A 142 2.65 3.81 -11.35
N TYR A 143 3.80 4.31 -10.95
CA TYR A 143 4.21 4.28 -9.55
C TYR A 143 3.67 5.53 -8.85
N LEU A 144 2.84 5.34 -7.83
CA LEU A 144 2.36 6.41 -6.97
C LEU A 144 3.19 6.39 -5.70
N ASP A 145 4.02 7.41 -5.49
CA ASP A 145 4.83 7.46 -4.29
C ASP A 145 3.97 7.71 -3.05
N HIS A 146 4.32 7.03 -1.97
CA HIS A 146 3.58 7.03 -0.72
C HIS A 146 4.43 7.46 0.47
N GLY A 147 5.57 8.14 0.19
CA GLY A 147 6.49 8.67 1.18
C GLY A 147 6.94 10.09 0.85
N CYS A 148 7.09 10.94 1.86
CA CYS A 148 7.66 12.28 1.72
C CYS A 148 9.18 12.27 1.94
N SER A 149 9.89 11.36 1.29
CA SER A 149 11.32 11.16 1.46
C SER A 149 12.03 11.07 0.11
N SER A 150 13.37 11.12 0.12
CA SER A 150 14.16 10.87 -1.07
C SER A 150 13.93 9.46 -1.61
N LEU A 151 13.64 9.35 -2.90
CA LEU A 151 13.45 8.06 -3.58
C LEU A 151 14.73 7.22 -3.57
N ASN A 152 15.88 7.90 -3.72
CA ASN A 152 17.18 7.25 -3.75
C ASN A 152 17.64 6.72 -2.39
N LEU A 153 17.22 7.36 -1.29
CA LEU A 153 17.51 6.89 0.07
C LEU A 153 16.52 5.83 0.54
N THR A 154 15.29 5.87 0.06
CA THR A 154 14.21 4.95 0.48
C THR A 154 14.24 3.65 -0.29
N TYR A 155 14.46 3.72 -1.60
CA TYR A 155 14.35 2.56 -2.47
C TYR A 155 15.71 2.05 -2.92
N ARG A 156 15.79 0.73 -3.07
CA ARG A 156 16.99 0.12 -3.63
C ARG A 156 17.20 0.55 -5.08
N THR A 157 18.43 0.49 -5.51
CA THR A 157 18.84 0.87 -6.87
C THR A 157 18.00 0.13 -7.92
N GLY A 158 17.36 0.90 -8.78
CA GLY A 158 16.55 0.39 -9.90
C GLY A 158 15.13 -0.04 -9.54
N ALA A 159 14.65 0.24 -8.34
CA ALA A 159 13.29 -0.10 -7.90
C ALA A 159 12.20 0.47 -8.82
N LEU A 160 12.46 1.63 -9.44
CA LEU A 160 11.51 2.34 -10.29
C LEU A 160 11.80 2.20 -11.80
N ASP A 161 12.80 1.41 -12.21
CA ASP A 161 13.26 1.37 -13.61
C ASP A 161 12.18 0.97 -14.62
N TYR A 162 11.30 0.06 -14.24
CA TYR A 162 10.33 -0.55 -15.14
C TYR A 162 8.95 0.14 -15.15
N PHE A 163 8.79 1.21 -14.40
CA PHE A 163 7.60 2.06 -14.48
C PHE A 163 7.65 2.99 -15.68
N ASN A 164 6.48 3.29 -16.23
CA ASN A 164 6.32 4.25 -17.33
C ASN A 164 6.17 5.67 -16.78
N THR A 165 5.39 5.81 -15.71
CA THR A 165 5.05 7.09 -15.07
C THR A 165 5.33 7.03 -13.58
N ILE A 166 5.84 8.13 -13.03
CA ILE A 166 6.03 8.34 -11.59
C ILE A 166 5.15 9.51 -11.16
N PHE A 167 4.27 9.26 -10.19
CA PHE A 167 3.55 10.30 -9.47
C PHE A 167 4.39 10.71 -8.27
N ALA A 168 5.14 11.78 -8.43
CA ALA A 168 6.05 12.31 -7.43
C ALA A 168 5.32 13.18 -6.42
N VAL A 169 5.66 13.09 -5.16
CA VAL A 169 5.04 13.90 -4.09
C VAL A 169 5.55 15.33 -4.11
N SER A 170 6.71 15.59 -4.72
CA SER A 170 7.30 16.93 -4.78
C SER A 170 8.14 17.14 -6.05
N ARG A 171 8.49 18.40 -6.29
CA ARG A 171 9.41 18.78 -7.34
C ARG A 171 10.82 18.20 -7.14
N GLU A 172 11.26 18.09 -5.90
CA GLU A 172 12.58 17.54 -5.55
C GLU A 172 12.65 16.06 -5.95
N GLN A 173 11.62 15.29 -5.69
CA GLN A 173 11.53 13.90 -6.17
C GLN A 173 11.52 13.84 -7.70
N ALA A 174 10.84 14.76 -8.37
CA ALA A 174 10.86 14.81 -9.84
C ALA A 174 12.27 15.07 -10.39
N ILE A 175 13.04 15.95 -9.77
CA ILE A 175 14.44 16.21 -10.10
C ILE A 175 15.27 14.95 -9.82
N GLU A 176 15.09 14.31 -8.67
CA GLU A 176 15.80 13.08 -8.29
C GLU A 176 15.58 11.95 -9.30
N VAL A 177 14.36 11.75 -9.77
CA VAL A 177 14.07 10.76 -10.84
C VAL A 177 14.86 11.09 -12.11
N ARG A 178 14.97 12.35 -12.51
CA ARG A 178 15.75 12.76 -13.70
C ARG A 178 17.24 12.50 -13.54
N GLU A 179 17.79 12.75 -12.37
CA GLU A 179 19.20 12.46 -12.10
C GLU A 179 19.47 10.95 -12.06
N ILE A 180 18.58 10.15 -11.47
CA ILE A 180 18.65 8.68 -11.48
C ILE A 180 18.62 8.16 -12.92
N GLU A 181 17.72 8.66 -13.76
CA GLU A 181 17.63 8.27 -15.17
C GLU A 181 18.94 8.55 -15.93
N LYS A 182 19.53 9.73 -15.71
CA LYS A 182 20.79 10.16 -16.32
C LYS A 182 21.97 9.29 -15.85
N LEU A 183 22.10 9.09 -14.54
CA LEU A 183 23.17 8.29 -13.95
C LEU A 183 23.13 6.82 -14.40
N ARG A 184 21.94 6.28 -14.61
CA ARG A 184 21.75 4.87 -14.91
C ARG A 184 21.50 4.59 -16.40
N GLY A 185 21.38 5.61 -17.23
CA GLY A 185 21.06 5.45 -18.64
C GLY A 185 19.70 4.80 -18.90
N THR A 186 18.73 4.98 -18.00
CA THR A 186 17.40 4.37 -18.14
C THR A 186 16.50 5.22 -19.05
N LYS A 187 15.42 4.59 -19.56
CA LYS A 187 14.43 5.31 -20.37
C LYS A 187 13.78 6.43 -19.55
N LYS A 188 13.57 7.59 -20.19
CA LYS A 188 12.80 8.69 -19.62
C LYS A 188 11.39 8.25 -19.26
N LYS A 189 10.98 8.50 -18.02
CA LYS A 189 9.63 8.28 -17.52
C LYS A 189 8.80 9.55 -17.65
N LYS A 190 7.50 9.40 -17.74
CA LYS A 190 6.60 10.53 -17.47
C LYS A 190 6.64 10.82 -15.97
N ILE A 191 6.77 12.08 -15.58
CA ILE A 191 6.69 12.50 -14.18
C ILE A 191 5.49 13.43 -14.04
N VAL A 192 4.69 13.17 -13.02
CA VAL A 192 3.57 14.01 -12.60
C VAL A 192 3.85 14.45 -11.17
N GLU A 193 4.00 15.74 -10.96
CA GLU A 193 4.07 16.33 -9.62
C GLU A 193 2.67 16.28 -9.03
N TYR A 194 2.35 15.15 -8.38
CA TYR A 194 1.01 14.81 -7.90
C TYR A 194 0.72 15.42 -6.52
N GLY A 195 1.76 15.62 -5.71
CA GLY A 195 1.63 15.99 -4.31
C GLY A 195 1.43 14.78 -3.41
N TYR A 196 1.04 15.03 -2.16
CA TYR A 196 0.84 13.98 -1.15
C TYR A 196 -0.55 14.08 -0.53
N GLY A 197 -1.52 13.47 -1.20
CA GLY A 197 -2.94 13.56 -0.85
C GLY A 197 -3.29 13.09 0.57
N LEU A 198 -2.45 12.28 1.21
CA LEU A 198 -2.64 11.91 2.61
C LEU A 198 -2.54 13.14 3.54
N ILE A 199 -1.58 14.05 3.30
CA ILE A 199 -1.47 15.29 4.07
C ILE A 199 -2.69 16.18 3.85
N ASP A 200 -3.18 16.30 2.62
CA ASP A 200 -4.41 17.08 2.33
C ASP A 200 -5.60 16.53 3.10
N THR A 201 -5.73 15.20 3.18
CA THR A 201 -6.77 14.55 3.97
C THR A 201 -6.61 14.85 5.46
N MET A 202 -5.40 14.73 6.01
CA MET A 202 -5.11 15.01 7.42
C MET A 202 -5.40 16.47 7.78
N ILE A 203 -5.08 17.43 6.90
CA ILE A 203 -5.38 18.85 7.09
C ILE A 203 -6.91 19.06 7.16
N LYS A 204 -7.65 18.50 6.20
CA LYS A 204 -9.11 18.57 6.18
C LYS A 204 -9.75 17.99 7.44
N ASP A 205 -9.28 16.81 7.86
CA ASP A 205 -9.78 16.15 9.08
C ASP A 205 -9.47 16.96 10.34
N TYR A 206 -8.27 17.55 10.42
CA TYR A 206 -7.90 18.45 11.52
C TYR A 206 -8.76 19.71 11.55
N GLU A 207 -9.01 20.33 10.42
CA GLU A 207 -9.89 21.50 10.34
C GLU A 207 -11.34 21.17 10.72
N ALA A 208 -11.84 20.02 10.26
CA ALA A 208 -13.19 19.54 10.58
C ALA A 208 -13.35 19.17 12.06
N SER A 209 -12.27 18.78 12.75
CA SER A 209 -12.28 18.47 14.19
C SER A 209 -12.39 19.70 15.12
N GLY A 210 -12.45 20.90 14.55
CA GLY A 210 -12.52 22.16 15.32
C GLY A 210 -11.18 22.61 15.91
N LYS A 211 -10.07 22.07 15.41
CA LYS A 211 -8.69 22.43 15.82
C LYS A 211 -8.52 22.33 17.35
N PRO A 212 -8.55 21.13 17.93
CA PRO A 212 -8.48 20.93 19.37
C PRO A 212 -7.23 21.61 19.95
N VAL A 213 -7.42 22.42 20.99
CA VAL A 213 -6.34 23.08 21.71
C VAL A 213 -5.98 22.22 22.92
N ASN A 214 -4.74 21.82 23.02
CA ASN A 214 -4.25 21.12 24.20
C ASN A 214 -3.99 22.15 25.34
N GLU A 215 -4.65 21.99 26.46
CA GLU A 215 -4.41 22.80 27.66
C GLU A 215 -2.98 22.62 28.19
N LYS A 216 -2.43 21.43 28.03
CA LYS A 216 -1.04 21.12 28.40
C LYS A 216 -0.16 20.98 27.12
N LYS A 217 1.08 21.40 27.23
CA LYS A 217 2.07 21.17 26.20
C LYS A 217 2.22 19.67 25.97
N THR A 218 2.02 19.25 24.75
CA THR A 218 2.08 17.84 24.34
C THR A 218 3.35 17.59 23.55
N ILE A 219 4.04 16.50 23.84
CA ILE A 219 5.22 16.04 23.10
C ILE A 219 4.86 14.73 22.43
N LEU A 220 4.99 14.67 21.10
CA LEU A 220 4.84 13.46 20.33
C LEU A 220 6.19 12.74 20.22
N ILE A 221 6.26 11.53 20.76
CA ILE A 221 7.41 10.64 20.58
C ILE A 221 7.02 9.60 19.50
N ALA A 222 7.60 9.74 18.33
CA ALA A 222 7.27 8.91 17.16
C ALA A 222 8.55 8.35 16.49
N PRO A 223 9.23 7.39 17.11
CA PRO A 223 10.44 6.80 16.56
C PRO A 223 10.11 5.95 15.32
N SER A 224 11.12 5.74 14.48
CA SER A 224 11.04 4.81 13.36
C SER A 224 10.85 3.36 13.84
N TRP A 225 10.35 2.50 12.97
CA TRP A 225 10.14 1.06 13.20
C TRP A 225 11.45 0.23 13.34
N GLN A 226 12.60 0.86 13.26
CA GLN A 226 13.90 0.19 13.38
C GLN A 226 14.08 -0.43 14.77
N TYR A 227 14.76 -1.57 14.84
CA TYR A 227 15.01 -2.28 16.10
C TYR A 227 15.84 -1.48 17.10
N ASP A 228 16.76 -0.66 16.62
CA ASP A 228 17.64 0.15 17.49
C ASP A 228 17.09 1.58 17.56
N ASN A 229 16.06 1.77 18.36
CA ASN A 229 15.41 3.06 18.53
C ASN A 229 15.21 3.43 20.01
N ILE A 230 14.75 4.65 20.26
CA ILE A 230 14.59 5.20 21.62
C ILE A 230 13.57 4.44 22.48
N MET A 231 12.67 3.62 21.88
CA MET A 231 11.71 2.81 22.64
C MET A 231 12.40 1.74 23.48
N ASP A 232 13.50 1.20 22.98
CA ASP A 232 14.24 0.13 23.63
C ASP A 232 15.39 0.66 24.50
N SER A 233 15.87 1.88 24.24
CA SER A 233 17.09 2.41 24.88
C SER A 233 16.84 3.40 26.02
N CYS A 234 15.89 4.34 25.87
CA CYS A 234 15.74 5.43 26.85
C CYS A 234 14.30 5.96 26.97
N LEU A 235 13.29 5.22 26.53
CA LEU A 235 11.91 5.69 26.58
C LEU A 235 11.45 6.02 28.00
N ASP A 236 11.75 5.13 28.96
CA ASP A 236 11.31 5.28 30.33
C ASP A 236 11.92 6.54 30.98
N ASP A 237 13.22 6.76 30.81
CA ASP A 237 13.92 7.95 31.30
C ASP A 237 13.36 9.24 30.65
N LEU A 238 13.07 9.17 29.35
CA LEU A 238 12.50 10.29 28.61
C LEU A 238 11.10 10.63 29.11
N VAL A 239 10.24 9.64 29.26
CA VAL A 239 8.87 9.80 29.73
C VAL A 239 8.85 10.32 31.17
N GLU A 240 9.67 9.77 32.07
CA GLU A 240 9.77 10.21 33.46
C GLU A 240 10.26 11.66 33.55
N GLY A 241 11.30 12.01 32.80
CA GLY A 241 11.85 13.36 32.75
C GLY A 241 10.86 14.40 32.21
N LEU A 242 10.04 14.02 31.23
CA LEU A 242 9.03 14.91 30.63
C LEU A 242 7.77 15.03 31.51
N TYR A 243 7.29 13.91 32.06
CA TYR A 243 6.13 13.89 32.94
C TYR A 243 6.34 14.72 34.19
N GLY A 244 7.51 14.63 34.83
CA GLY A 244 7.91 15.42 35.97
C GLY A 244 7.93 16.94 35.71
N ARG A 245 8.01 17.37 34.44
CA ARG A 245 7.98 18.78 34.02
C ARG A 245 6.59 19.24 33.53
N GLY A 246 5.55 18.43 33.72
CA GLY A 246 4.17 18.76 33.37
C GLY A 246 3.81 18.70 31.90
N TYR A 247 4.60 18.03 31.08
CA TYR A 247 4.23 17.68 29.71
C TYR A 247 3.24 16.49 29.67
N LYS A 248 2.49 16.38 28.59
CA LYS A 248 1.62 15.25 28.29
C LYS A 248 2.19 14.49 27.10
#